data_e96c361eb335a0a255ed4c21cb42b88e
#
_entry.id   e96c361eb335a0a255ed4c21cb42b88e
#
_cell.length_a   1.000
_cell.length_b   1.000
_cell.length_c   1.000
_cell.angle_alpha   90.00
_cell.angle_beta   90.00
_cell.angle_gamma   90.00
#
_symmetry.space_group_name_H-M   'P 1'
#
loop_
_entity.id
_entity.type
_entity.pdbx_description
1 polymer ?
#
loop_
_entity_poly.entity_id
_entity_poly.type
_entity_poly.pdbx_seq_one_letter_code
_entity_poly.pdbx_strand_id
1 'polypeptide(L)'
;MVIKKNNLGGKIIMASQIDTFEMLQIQLEKDVNKIDAFEVAQLQLEKAASIMNLDPNILIQLKEPERVLMVSIPVKMDNGAVKVFTGFRSQYNTARGPAKGGVRYHPDVSLDEVKALSAWMTWKCAVAGIPYGGAKGGVICNPKEMSDGELERMSRRYIYEISSVIGPKKDIPAPDVYTTPKIMGWYIDTYNKLTGEASFSTITGKPLELWGSEGRKEATARGLSYTVEVAAKKLNINPLEATVVIQGYGNAGSISAKLFNEQGYKIIGVSDSKGGAYNPQGIDPLEILDYKTKTSTVKGFPKAEFISNKDLLEIECDVLVPAALEGVITEKNANNIKAKIIAEAANGPTTPGADEILYQRGVFMIPDILANAGGVTVSYFEWIQGLYGYFWDEERVNRRLKKLMVKAFNEVLKLAQKEKIDNRTAAYIYAVSQVAEAMKARGIWP
;
A
#
# COMPACT_ATOMS: atom_id res chain seq x y z
N MET A 1 -32.22 20.54 -69.96
CA MET A 1 -31.48 19.37 -69.55
C MET A 1 -31.22 19.54 -68.03
N VAL A 2 -32.01 18.83 -67.22
CA VAL A 2 -32.09 19.05 -65.76
C VAL A 2 -31.14 18.10 -65.09
N ILE A 3 -30.17 18.63 -64.34
CA ILE A 3 -29.26 17.83 -63.54
C ILE A 3 -29.89 17.66 -62.14
N LYS A 4 -30.33 16.43 -61.84
CA LYS A 4 -30.71 16.04 -60.46
C LYS A 4 -29.43 15.87 -59.64
N LYS A 5 -29.25 16.70 -58.61
CA LYS A 5 -28.25 16.48 -57.56
C LYS A 5 -28.77 15.41 -56.61
N ASN A 6 -28.06 14.31 -56.54
CA ASN A 6 -28.30 13.23 -55.55
C ASN A 6 -27.84 13.68 -54.17
N ASN A 7 -28.77 13.78 -53.24
CA ASN A 7 -28.57 14.15 -51.83
C ASN A 7 -28.25 12.92 -50.95
N LEU A 8 -27.28 12.08 -51.35
CA LEU A 8 -26.92 10.88 -50.61
C LEU A 8 -25.58 10.98 -49.84
N GLY A 9 -24.74 12.00 -50.17
CA GLY A 9 -23.43 12.16 -49.50
C GLY A 9 -23.48 12.84 -48.14
N GLY A 10 -24.49 13.71 -47.90
CA GLY A 10 -24.58 14.48 -46.64
C GLY A 10 -25.04 13.65 -45.40
N LYS A 11 -25.88 12.65 -45.61
CA LYS A 11 -26.39 11.81 -44.52
C LYS A 11 -25.36 10.81 -44.01
N ILE A 12 -24.52 10.24 -44.88
CA ILE A 12 -23.47 9.29 -44.51
C ILE A 12 -22.33 9.98 -43.74
N ILE A 13 -22.00 11.21 -44.14
CA ILE A 13 -20.95 12.00 -43.43
C ILE A 13 -21.45 12.46 -42.06
N MET A 14 -22.72 12.86 -41.90
CA MET A 14 -23.29 13.18 -40.59
C MET A 14 -23.42 11.98 -39.65
N ALA A 15 -23.83 10.78 -40.14
CA ALA A 15 -23.90 9.58 -39.32
C ALA A 15 -22.52 9.15 -38.83
N SER A 16 -21.47 9.19 -39.69
CA SER A 16 -20.11 8.85 -39.23
C SER A 16 -19.51 9.88 -38.29
N GLN A 17 -19.87 11.14 -38.38
CA GLN A 17 -19.43 12.20 -37.43
C GLN A 17 -20.15 12.12 -36.08
N ILE A 18 -21.42 11.74 -36.06
CA ILE A 18 -22.19 11.53 -34.83
C ILE A 18 -21.66 10.30 -34.09
N ASP A 19 -21.43 9.17 -34.76
CA ASP A 19 -20.83 7.98 -34.16
C ASP A 19 -19.41 8.25 -33.61
N THR A 20 -18.61 9.05 -34.31
CA THR A 20 -17.27 9.43 -33.86
C THR A 20 -17.32 10.37 -32.66
N PHE A 21 -18.31 11.27 -32.62
CA PHE A 21 -18.49 12.21 -31.51
C PHE A 21 -19.05 11.51 -30.26
N GLU A 22 -19.99 10.59 -30.42
CA GLU A 22 -20.47 9.73 -29.32
C GLU A 22 -19.38 8.79 -28.80
N MET A 23 -18.58 8.20 -29.68
CA MET A 23 -17.41 7.39 -29.30
C MET A 23 -16.37 8.24 -28.55
N LEU A 24 -16.11 9.46 -29.00
CA LEU A 24 -15.23 10.41 -28.30
C LEU A 24 -15.82 10.86 -26.95
N GLN A 25 -17.12 11.09 -26.86
CA GLN A 25 -17.78 11.40 -25.59
C GLN A 25 -17.74 10.20 -24.62
N ILE A 26 -18.01 8.99 -25.09
CA ILE A 26 -17.89 7.75 -24.29
C ILE A 26 -16.44 7.52 -23.87
N GLN A 27 -15.47 7.84 -24.71
CA GLN A 27 -14.05 7.76 -24.38
C GLN A 27 -13.65 8.85 -23.36
N LEU A 28 -14.09 10.09 -23.56
CA LEU A 28 -13.90 11.20 -22.62
C LEU A 28 -14.61 10.94 -21.27
N GLU A 29 -15.83 10.38 -21.27
CA GLU A 29 -16.52 9.99 -20.05
C GLU A 29 -15.84 8.82 -19.32
N LYS A 30 -15.18 7.92 -20.06
CA LYS A 30 -14.33 6.86 -19.46
C LYS A 30 -13.02 7.42 -18.92
N ASP A 31 -12.44 8.42 -19.56
CA ASP A 31 -11.20 9.08 -19.14
C ASP A 31 -11.44 10.05 -17.96
N VAL A 32 -12.58 10.73 -17.92
CA VAL A 32 -13.00 11.60 -16.80
C VAL A 32 -13.33 10.80 -15.52
N ASN A 33 -13.63 9.50 -15.62
CA ASN A 33 -13.84 8.62 -14.46
C ASN A 33 -12.60 7.88 -13.96
N LYS A 34 -11.43 8.08 -14.54
CA LYS A 34 -10.14 7.61 -14.02
C LYS A 34 -9.34 8.80 -13.49
N ILE A 35 -9.68 9.25 -12.29
CA ILE A 35 -8.76 10.12 -11.53
C ILE A 35 -7.46 9.32 -11.38
N ASP A 36 -6.35 9.88 -11.89
CA ASP A 36 -5.05 9.26 -11.78
C ASP A 36 -4.63 9.10 -10.31
N ALA A 37 -3.93 8.02 -9.98
CA ALA A 37 -3.45 7.75 -8.63
C ALA A 37 -2.59 8.91 -8.09
N PHE A 38 -1.82 9.58 -8.96
CA PHE A 38 -1.01 10.73 -8.55
C PHE A 38 -1.87 11.95 -8.24
N GLU A 39 -2.92 12.19 -9.01
CA GLU A 39 -3.89 13.25 -8.73
C GLU A 39 -4.61 13.02 -7.39
N VAL A 40 -5.00 11.79 -7.07
CA VAL A 40 -5.55 11.44 -5.75
C VAL A 40 -4.57 11.77 -4.63
N ALA A 41 -3.29 11.43 -4.80
CA ALA A 41 -2.25 11.73 -3.81
C ALA A 41 -2.07 13.25 -3.62
N GLN A 42 -2.16 14.03 -4.71
CA GLN A 42 -2.11 15.50 -4.69
C GLN A 42 -3.31 16.10 -3.93
N LEU A 43 -4.52 15.64 -4.22
CA LEU A 43 -5.74 16.11 -3.53
C LEU A 43 -5.69 15.84 -2.02
N GLN A 44 -5.18 14.68 -1.61
CA GLN A 44 -4.99 14.35 -0.19
C GLN A 44 -3.97 15.29 0.48
N LEU A 45 -2.87 15.60 -0.20
CA LEU A 45 -1.87 16.56 0.27
C LEU A 45 -2.46 17.97 0.38
N GLU A 46 -3.19 18.44 -0.63
CA GLU A 46 -3.82 19.76 -0.67
C GLU A 46 -4.85 19.93 0.46
N LYS A 47 -5.68 18.90 0.69
CA LYS A 47 -6.64 18.89 1.81
C LYS A 47 -5.93 19.07 3.15
N ALA A 48 -4.88 18.29 3.39
CA ALA A 48 -4.10 18.39 4.62
C ALA A 48 -3.42 19.77 4.75
N ALA A 49 -2.78 20.25 3.67
CA ALA A 49 -2.09 21.54 3.62
C ALA A 49 -3.01 22.71 3.89
N SER A 50 -4.23 22.69 3.33
CA SER A 50 -5.24 23.73 3.57
C SER A 50 -5.66 23.79 5.03
N ILE A 51 -5.95 22.64 5.66
CA ILE A 51 -6.40 22.60 7.07
C ILE A 51 -5.29 23.07 8.03
N MET A 52 -4.03 22.72 7.75
CA MET A 52 -2.90 23.11 8.61
C MET A 52 -2.28 24.46 8.27
N ASN A 53 -2.82 25.20 7.30
CA ASN A 53 -2.27 26.45 6.78
C ASN A 53 -0.78 26.31 6.42
N LEU A 54 -0.44 25.26 5.64
CA LEU A 54 0.94 24.97 5.23
C LEU A 54 1.50 26.13 4.39
N ASP A 55 2.76 26.50 4.64
CA ASP A 55 3.49 27.46 3.82
C ASP A 55 3.42 27.10 2.33
N PRO A 56 2.91 27.98 1.45
CA PRO A 56 2.78 27.72 0.02
C PRO A 56 4.09 27.31 -0.67
N ASN A 57 5.23 27.82 -0.21
CA ASN A 57 6.54 27.48 -0.77
C ASN A 57 6.98 26.06 -0.40
N ILE A 58 6.49 25.51 0.69
CA ILE A 58 6.68 24.11 1.04
C ILE A 58 5.70 23.23 0.28
N LEU A 59 4.42 23.65 0.19
CA LEU A 59 3.42 22.90 -0.53
C LEU A 59 3.82 22.68 -2.00
N ILE A 60 4.29 23.71 -2.68
CA ILE A 60 4.71 23.58 -4.10
C ILE A 60 5.85 22.58 -4.28
N GLN A 61 6.78 22.48 -3.33
CA GLN A 61 7.84 21.48 -3.36
C GLN A 61 7.32 20.07 -3.06
N LEU A 62 6.32 19.94 -2.17
CA LEU A 62 5.73 18.66 -1.82
C LEU A 62 4.79 18.09 -2.89
N LYS A 63 4.43 18.87 -3.89
CA LYS A 63 3.60 18.42 -5.01
C LYS A 63 4.35 17.56 -6.03
N GLU A 64 5.67 17.64 -6.07
CA GLU A 64 6.47 16.89 -7.04
C GLU A 64 7.53 16.03 -6.36
N PRO A 65 7.86 14.87 -6.92
CA PRO A 65 8.97 14.07 -6.42
C PRO A 65 10.31 14.79 -6.68
N GLU A 66 11.25 14.68 -5.74
CA GLU A 66 12.61 15.23 -5.89
C GLU A 66 13.34 14.63 -7.09
N ARG A 67 13.04 13.37 -7.44
CA ARG A 67 13.68 12.67 -8.56
C ARG A 67 12.84 11.52 -9.05
N VAL A 68 12.80 11.37 -10.38
CA VAL A 68 12.28 10.16 -11.04
C VAL A 68 13.32 9.68 -12.04
N LEU A 69 13.66 8.40 -11.98
CA LEU A 69 14.52 7.72 -12.92
C LEU A 69 13.70 6.69 -13.71
N MET A 70 13.75 6.78 -15.03
CA MET A 70 13.20 5.77 -15.95
C MET A 70 14.36 5.07 -16.65
N VAL A 71 14.32 3.74 -16.71
CA VAL A 71 15.40 2.93 -17.24
C VAL A 71 14.90 1.87 -18.21
N SER A 72 15.72 1.55 -19.21
CA SER A 72 15.55 0.42 -20.12
C SER A 72 16.25 -0.81 -19.58
N ILE A 73 15.54 -1.94 -19.56
CA ILE A 73 16.01 -3.21 -18.98
C ILE A 73 16.03 -4.27 -20.10
N PRO A 74 17.10 -4.36 -20.91
CA PRO A 74 17.22 -5.41 -21.91
C PRO A 74 17.53 -6.75 -21.22
N VAL A 75 16.74 -7.77 -21.54
CA VAL A 75 16.83 -9.12 -20.98
C VAL A 75 16.88 -10.15 -22.10
N LYS A 76 17.86 -11.04 -22.08
CA LYS A 76 17.87 -12.22 -22.94
C LYS A 76 16.89 -13.24 -22.37
N MET A 77 15.84 -13.52 -23.12
CA MET A 77 14.81 -14.49 -22.78
C MET A 77 15.31 -15.93 -22.99
N ASP A 78 14.63 -16.91 -22.42
CA ASP A 78 15.04 -18.32 -22.49
C ASP A 78 14.98 -18.86 -23.93
N ASN A 79 14.13 -18.29 -24.78
CA ASN A 79 14.08 -18.60 -26.21
C ASN A 79 15.19 -17.92 -27.04
N GLY A 80 16.11 -17.19 -26.40
CA GLY A 80 17.24 -16.51 -27.05
C GLY A 80 16.94 -15.09 -27.56
N ALA A 81 15.69 -14.68 -27.64
CA ALA A 81 15.31 -13.30 -28.03
C ALA A 81 15.67 -12.29 -26.94
N VAL A 82 15.85 -11.04 -27.32
CA VAL A 82 16.01 -9.94 -26.38
C VAL A 82 14.66 -9.22 -26.23
N LYS A 83 14.17 -9.12 -25.00
CA LYS A 83 13.02 -8.28 -24.62
C LYS A 83 13.49 -7.10 -23.79
N VAL A 84 12.95 -5.91 -24.07
CA VAL A 84 13.27 -4.70 -23.30
C VAL A 84 12.07 -4.36 -22.43
N PHE A 85 12.31 -4.28 -21.11
CA PHE A 85 11.33 -3.84 -20.14
C PHE A 85 11.60 -2.40 -19.74
N THR A 86 10.57 -1.68 -19.31
CA THR A 86 10.70 -0.34 -18.74
C THR A 86 10.62 -0.42 -17.22
N GLY A 87 11.58 0.20 -16.56
CA GLY A 87 11.61 0.31 -15.10
C GLY A 87 11.60 1.77 -14.64
N PHE A 88 11.04 1.99 -13.45
CA PHE A 88 10.96 3.30 -12.79
C PHE A 88 11.51 3.24 -11.38
N ARG A 89 12.11 4.35 -10.90
CA ARG A 89 12.38 4.61 -9.49
C ARG A 89 12.09 6.07 -9.18
N SER A 90 11.07 6.33 -8.34
CA SER A 90 10.73 7.64 -7.83
C SER A 90 11.24 7.80 -6.40
N GLN A 91 11.92 8.90 -6.12
CA GLN A 91 12.31 9.39 -4.79
C GLN A 91 11.51 10.66 -4.54
N TYR A 92 10.48 10.57 -3.69
CA TYR A 92 9.52 11.66 -3.56
C TYR A 92 10.05 12.79 -2.69
N ASN A 93 10.49 12.48 -1.47
CA ASN A 93 11.04 13.47 -0.56
C ASN A 93 12.03 12.80 0.39
N THR A 94 13.22 13.38 0.54
CA THR A 94 14.31 12.85 1.37
C THR A 94 14.65 13.76 2.57
N ALA A 95 13.83 14.75 2.87
CA ALA A 95 14.11 15.69 3.96
C ALA A 95 14.26 15.00 5.32
N ARG A 96 13.54 13.89 5.57
CA ARG A 96 13.61 13.14 6.82
C ARG A 96 14.69 12.05 6.87
N GLY A 97 15.28 11.71 5.73
CA GLY A 97 16.31 10.64 5.66
C GLY A 97 16.32 9.96 4.30
N PRO A 98 17.04 8.86 4.15
CA PRO A 98 17.13 8.16 2.88
C PRO A 98 15.75 7.72 2.41
N ALA A 99 15.54 7.74 1.08
CA ALA A 99 14.30 7.33 0.49
C ALA A 99 14.04 5.84 0.73
N LYS A 100 12.77 5.45 0.89
CA LYS A 100 12.38 4.06 1.21
C LYS A 100 11.11 3.67 0.46
N GLY A 101 11.15 2.52 -0.22
CA GLY A 101 9.94 2.00 -0.86
C GLY A 101 10.13 0.70 -1.61
N GLY A 102 9.03 -0.03 -1.79
CA GLY A 102 8.99 -1.28 -2.54
C GLY A 102 9.24 -1.11 -4.03
N VAL A 103 9.48 -2.24 -4.71
CA VAL A 103 9.53 -2.33 -6.17
C VAL A 103 8.43 -3.27 -6.62
N ARG A 104 7.53 -2.79 -7.48
CA ARG A 104 6.38 -3.54 -8.00
C ARG A 104 6.68 -4.11 -9.39
N TYR A 105 6.34 -5.38 -9.59
CA TYR A 105 6.36 -6.01 -10.91
C TYR A 105 4.92 -6.25 -11.35
N HIS A 106 4.44 -5.49 -12.31
CA HIS A 106 3.07 -5.65 -12.82
C HIS A 106 2.96 -5.09 -14.25
N PRO A 107 2.09 -5.66 -15.11
CA PRO A 107 1.88 -5.09 -16.44
C PRO A 107 1.29 -3.67 -16.43
N ASP A 108 0.50 -3.33 -15.42
CA ASP A 108 -0.17 -2.04 -15.29
C ASP A 108 0.67 -0.97 -14.56
N VAL A 109 1.93 -1.25 -14.23
CA VAL A 109 2.83 -0.24 -13.63
C VAL A 109 2.93 0.96 -14.55
N SER A 110 2.65 2.15 -14.03
CA SER A 110 2.80 3.42 -14.72
C SER A 110 3.71 4.38 -13.95
N LEU A 111 4.16 5.42 -14.62
CA LEU A 111 4.96 6.47 -13.99
C LEU A 111 4.17 7.17 -12.88
N ASP A 112 2.91 7.51 -13.16
CA ASP A 112 2.04 8.24 -12.23
C ASP A 112 1.67 7.37 -11.01
N GLU A 113 1.44 6.06 -11.21
CA GLU A 113 1.31 5.12 -10.08
C GLU A 113 2.58 5.11 -9.20
N VAL A 114 3.76 5.06 -9.81
CA VAL A 114 5.03 5.05 -9.06
C VAL A 114 5.26 6.36 -8.31
N LYS A 115 4.90 7.52 -8.89
CA LYS A 115 4.91 8.81 -8.21
C LYS A 115 3.95 8.82 -7.02
N ALA A 116 2.68 8.43 -7.20
CA ALA A 116 1.68 8.36 -6.15
C ALA A 116 2.13 7.50 -4.98
N LEU A 117 2.58 6.29 -5.29
CA LEU A 117 3.04 5.34 -4.28
C LEU A 117 4.29 5.84 -3.53
N SER A 118 5.16 6.61 -4.18
CA SER A 118 6.32 7.23 -3.52
C SER A 118 5.91 8.39 -2.58
N ALA A 119 4.87 9.16 -2.93
CA ALA A 119 4.26 10.15 -2.06
C ALA A 119 3.67 9.48 -0.81
N TRP A 120 2.81 8.47 -0.99
CA TRP A 120 2.22 7.73 0.14
C TRP A 120 3.28 7.06 1.03
N MET A 121 4.39 6.59 0.46
CA MET A 121 5.51 6.08 1.26
C MET A 121 6.16 7.18 2.10
N THR A 122 6.26 8.42 1.60
CA THR A 122 6.75 9.57 2.38
C THR A 122 5.87 9.81 3.61
N TRP A 123 4.55 9.88 3.41
CA TRP A 123 3.60 10.08 4.49
C TRP A 123 3.57 8.91 5.47
N LYS A 124 3.63 7.67 4.97
CA LYS A 124 3.68 6.46 5.79
C LYS A 124 4.91 6.40 6.69
N CYS A 125 6.08 6.72 6.17
CA CYS A 125 7.31 6.79 6.96
C CYS A 125 7.26 7.92 8.01
N ALA A 126 6.68 9.05 7.63
CA ALA A 126 6.55 10.20 8.53
C ALA A 126 5.58 9.94 9.68
N VAL A 127 4.38 9.37 9.40
CA VAL A 127 3.39 9.05 10.44
C VAL A 127 3.91 7.98 11.40
N ALA A 128 4.66 6.99 10.91
CA ALA A 128 5.30 5.97 11.73
C ALA A 128 6.45 6.52 12.59
N GLY A 129 6.88 7.76 12.38
CA GLY A 129 7.95 8.40 13.12
C GLY A 129 9.34 7.80 12.85
N ILE A 130 9.54 7.17 11.69
CA ILE A 130 10.82 6.60 11.28
C ILE A 130 11.61 7.58 10.39
N PRO A 131 12.96 7.57 10.44
CA PRO A 131 13.80 8.54 9.74
C PRO A 131 14.04 8.15 8.28
N TYR A 132 12.94 8.03 7.53
CA TYR A 132 12.96 7.76 6.11
C TYR A 132 12.19 8.83 5.33
N GLY A 133 12.64 9.06 4.11
CA GLY A 133 11.84 9.64 3.05
C GLY A 133 10.99 8.58 2.35
N GLY A 134 10.38 8.96 1.22
CA GLY A 134 9.57 8.06 0.42
C GLY A 134 10.15 7.78 -0.95
N ALA A 135 10.09 6.53 -1.37
CA ALA A 135 10.40 6.09 -2.72
C ALA A 135 9.45 5.00 -3.19
N LYS A 136 9.44 4.78 -4.49
CA LYS A 136 8.79 3.63 -5.12
C LYS A 136 9.50 3.26 -6.40
N GLY A 137 9.58 1.95 -6.66
CA GLY A 137 10.02 1.43 -7.94
C GLY A 137 8.94 0.59 -8.59
N GLY A 138 9.08 0.37 -9.89
CA GLY A 138 8.24 -0.55 -10.64
C GLY A 138 8.89 -0.97 -11.93
N VAL A 139 8.53 -2.15 -12.42
CA VAL A 139 8.90 -2.64 -13.76
C VAL A 139 7.64 -3.09 -14.46
N ILE A 140 7.43 -2.61 -15.68
CA ILE A 140 6.31 -3.03 -16.52
C ILE A 140 6.61 -4.44 -17.04
N CYS A 141 6.06 -5.46 -16.41
CA CYS A 141 6.24 -6.86 -16.79
C CYS A 141 5.10 -7.72 -16.25
N ASN A 142 4.91 -8.91 -16.82
CA ASN A 142 4.04 -9.94 -16.27
C ASN A 142 4.88 -11.08 -15.69
N PRO A 143 5.15 -11.09 -14.37
CA PRO A 143 5.97 -12.13 -13.75
C PRO A 143 5.41 -13.54 -13.89
N LYS A 144 4.08 -13.69 -14.09
CA LYS A 144 3.43 -14.99 -14.27
C LYS A 144 3.77 -15.66 -15.61
N GLU A 145 4.25 -14.89 -16.57
CA GLU A 145 4.64 -15.35 -17.91
C GLU A 145 6.16 -15.50 -18.06
N MET A 146 6.90 -15.29 -16.99
CA MET A 146 8.36 -15.32 -16.99
C MET A 146 8.87 -16.53 -16.20
N SER A 147 9.95 -17.13 -16.68
CA SER A 147 10.67 -18.14 -15.89
C SER A 147 11.43 -17.48 -14.72
N ASP A 148 11.81 -18.28 -13.73
CA ASP A 148 12.67 -17.83 -12.63
C ASP A 148 13.99 -17.22 -13.14
N GLY A 149 14.59 -17.81 -14.18
CA GLY A 149 15.83 -17.32 -14.78
C GLY A 149 15.63 -15.97 -15.50
N GLU A 150 14.52 -15.77 -16.17
CA GLU A 150 14.15 -14.49 -16.82
C GLU A 150 13.90 -13.41 -15.78
N LEU A 151 13.16 -13.74 -14.70
CA LEU A 151 12.94 -12.84 -13.57
C LEU A 151 14.24 -12.44 -12.88
N GLU A 152 15.17 -13.39 -12.71
CA GLU A 152 16.47 -13.10 -12.12
C GLU A 152 17.28 -12.14 -12.98
N ARG A 153 17.38 -12.40 -14.29
CA ARG A 153 18.11 -11.52 -15.23
C ARG A 153 17.52 -10.11 -15.25
N MET A 154 16.18 -10.00 -15.32
CA MET A 154 15.49 -8.71 -15.29
C MET A 154 15.74 -7.98 -13.97
N SER A 155 15.62 -8.67 -12.85
CA SER A 155 15.80 -8.11 -11.51
C SER A 155 17.22 -7.58 -11.29
N ARG A 156 18.22 -8.34 -11.68
CA ARG A 156 19.64 -7.95 -11.60
C ARG A 156 19.92 -6.75 -12.51
N ARG A 157 19.37 -6.75 -13.73
CA ARG A 157 19.54 -5.64 -14.65
C ARG A 157 18.85 -4.37 -14.14
N TYR A 158 17.66 -4.47 -13.56
CA TYR A 158 16.99 -3.32 -12.94
C TYR A 158 17.85 -2.67 -11.84
N ILE A 159 18.42 -3.48 -10.93
CA ILE A 159 19.31 -2.96 -9.87
C ILE A 159 20.58 -2.35 -10.44
N TYR A 160 21.15 -2.94 -11.49
CA TYR A 160 22.29 -2.34 -12.19
C TYR A 160 21.96 -0.92 -12.66
N GLU A 161 20.83 -0.75 -13.34
CA GLU A 161 20.42 0.53 -13.93
C GLU A 161 20.13 1.61 -12.86
N ILE A 162 19.57 1.24 -11.71
CA ILE A 162 19.25 2.21 -10.64
C ILE A 162 20.36 2.32 -9.57
N SER A 163 21.48 1.61 -9.71
CA SER A 163 22.53 1.51 -8.68
C SER A 163 23.11 2.85 -8.24
N SER A 164 23.17 3.83 -9.16
CA SER A 164 23.69 5.17 -8.87
C SER A 164 22.85 5.96 -7.88
N VAL A 165 21.54 5.68 -7.80
CA VAL A 165 20.58 6.43 -6.95
C VAL A 165 20.17 5.66 -5.70
N ILE A 166 20.43 4.35 -5.60
CA ILE A 166 20.17 3.55 -4.39
C ILE A 166 21.39 3.43 -3.48
N GLY A 167 21.19 2.96 -2.28
CA GLY A 167 22.27 2.74 -1.31
C GLY A 167 21.80 2.92 0.13
N PRO A 168 22.60 2.45 1.11
CA PRO A 168 22.19 2.41 2.52
C PRO A 168 21.90 3.77 3.14
N LYS A 169 22.42 4.85 2.53
CA LYS A 169 22.23 6.25 2.97
C LYS A 169 21.54 7.13 1.91
N LYS A 170 21.04 6.51 0.81
CA LYS A 170 20.40 7.23 -0.31
C LYS A 170 18.95 6.80 -0.48
N ASP A 171 18.75 5.54 -0.83
CA ASP A 171 17.44 4.97 -1.14
C ASP A 171 17.47 3.44 -0.94
N ILE A 172 16.49 2.90 -0.23
CA ILE A 172 16.43 1.52 0.21
C ILE A 172 15.23 0.81 -0.42
N PRO A 173 15.43 0.04 -1.51
CA PRO A 173 14.39 -0.81 -2.09
C PRO A 173 13.91 -1.92 -1.13
N ALA A 174 12.68 -2.39 -1.37
CA ALA A 174 12.02 -3.43 -0.58
C ALA A 174 11.04 -4.23 -1.47
N PRO A 175 10.45 -5.33 -0.96
CA PRO A 175 9.41 -6.05 -1.68
C PRO A 175 8.11 -5.25 -1.83
N ASP A 176 7.37 -5.55 -2.90
CA ASP A 176 6.02 -5.09 -3.19
C ASP A 176 5.27 -6.18 -4.00
N VAL A 177 4.23 -5.84 -4.75
CA VAL A 177 3.47 -6.78 -5.58
C VAL A 177 4.40 -7.53 -6.54
N TYR A 178 4.31 -8.85 -6.51
CA TYR A 178 5.11 -9.82 -7.30
C TYR A 178 6.63 -9.73 -7.13
N THR A 179 7.13 -9.03 -6.11
CA THR A 179 8.52 -9.15 -5.68
C THR A 179 8.60 -9.82 -4.32
N THR A 180 9.55 -10.72 -4.17
CA THR A 180 9.66 -11.66 -3.05
C THR A 180 11.00 -11.50 -2.33
N PRO A 181 11.18 -12.09 -1.14
CA PRO A 181 12.50 -12.16 -0.50
C PRO A 181 13.60 -12.77 -1.41
N LYS A 182 13.27 -13.75 -2.25
CA LYS A 182 14.19 -14.31 -3.24
C LYS A 182 14.71 -13.22 -4.20
N ILE A 183 13.83 -12.39 -4.72
CA ILE A 183 14.20 -11.26 -5.60
C ILE A 183 15.04 -10.24 -4.84
N MET A 184 14.75 -9.97 -3.57
CA MET A 184 15.57 -9.08 -2.73
C MET A 184 16.97 -9.66 -2.52
N GLY A 185 17.11 -10.97 -2.51
CA GLY A 185 18.40 -11.66 -2.53
C GLY A 185 19.20 -11.35 -3.81
N TRP A 186 18.57 -11.42 -4.98
CA TRP A 186 19.22 -11.03 -6.25
C TRP A 186 19.59 -9.55 -6.29
N TYR A 187 18.75 -8.70 -5.70
CA TYR A 187 18.99 -7.26 -5.61
C TYR A 187 20.25 -6.96 -4.80
N ILE A 188 20.35 -7.51 -3.59
CA ILE A 188 21.48 -7.22 -2.71
C ILE A 188 22.78 -7.82 -3.25
N ASP A 189 22.75 -9.04 -3.82
CA ASP A 189 23.90 -9.66 -4.46
C ASP A 189 24.42 -8.80 -5.63
N THR A 190 23.52 -8.33 -6.48
CA THR A 190 23.89 -7.47 -7.61
C THR A 190 24.51 -6.15 -7.14
N TYR A 191 23.89 -5.48 -6.16
CA TYR A 191 24.39 -4.23 -5.61
C TYR A 191 25.79 -4.41 -5.01
N ASN A 192 25.99 -5.45 -4.19
CA ASN A 192 27.28 -5.75 -3.57
C ASN A 192 28.39 -6.03 -4.59
N LYS A 193 28.05 -6.75 -5.67
CA LYS A 193 29.02 -7.00 -6.76
C LYS A 193 29.40 -5.71 -7.52
N LEU A 194 28.45 -4.81 -7.71
CA LEU A 194 28.69 -3.54 -8.41
C LEU A 194 29.53 -2.57 -7.57
N THR A 195 29.30 -2.54 -6.26
CA THR A 195 30.01 -1.60 -5.37
C THR A 195 31.32 -2.16 -4.78
N GLY A 196 31.49 -3.48 -4.85
CA GLY A 196 32.62 -4.18 -4.19
C GLY A 196 32.51 -4.23 -2.67
N GLU A 197 31.36 -3.89 -2.09
CA GLU A 197 31.11 -3.82 -0.65
C GLU A 197 29.99 -4.77 -0.24
N ALA A 198 30.14 -5.45 0.90
CA ALA A 198 29.07 -6.24 1.51
C ALA A 198 28.10 -5.36 2.29
N SER A 199 27.13 -4.77 1.60
CA SER A 199 26.10 -3.97 2.24
C SER A 199 24.92 -4.84 2.69
N PHE A 200 24.61 -4.89 3.98
CA PHE A 200 23.43 -5.58 4.52
C PHE A 200 22.18 -4.69 4.56
N SER A 201 22.33 -3.39 4.40
CA SER A 201 21.28 -2.39 4.67
C SER A 201 20.71 -1.73 3.41
N THR A 202 21.29 -1.92 2.22
CA THR A 202 20.81 -1.29 0.98
C THR A 202 19.44 -1.80 0.57
N ILE A 203 19.14 -3.07 0.81
CA ILE A 203 17.86 -3.72 0.45
C ILE A 203 17.25 -4.28 1.73
N THR A 204 15.92 -4.14 1.91
CA THR A 204 15.21 -4.76 3.02
C THR A 204 14.14 -5.75 2.54
N GLY A 205 13.66 -6.60 3.45
CA GLY A 205 12.80 -7.73 3.10
C GLY A 205 13.57 -8.89 2.48
N LYS A 206 14.85 -8.98 2.78
CA LYS A 206 15.72 -10.09 2.37
C LYS A 206 15.35 -11.41 3.07
N PRO A 207 15.74 -12.56 2.51
CA PRO A 207 15.74 -13.83 3.25
C PRO A 207 16.56 -13.71 4.54
N LEU A 208 16.23 -14.52 5.55
CA LEU A 208 16.95 -14.53 6.83
C LEU A 208 18.42 -14.95 6.64
N GLU A 209 18.68 -15.84 5.70
CA GLU A 209 20.02 -16.30 5.30
C GLU A 209 20.90 -15.16 4.74
N LEU A 210 20.27 -14.08 4.27
CA LEU A 210 20.94 -12.86 3.81
C LEU A 210 20.75 -11.69 4.78
N TRP A 211 20.63 -12.01 6.05
CA TRP A 211 20.48 -11.04 7.13
C TRP A 211 19.21 -10.17 7.02
N GLY A 212 18.09 -10.80 6.61
CA GLY A 212 16.76 -10.26 6.78
C GLY A 212 16.40 -10.13 8.28
N SER A 213 15.39 -9.34 8.60
CA SER A 213 14.95 -9.20 10.00
C SER A 213 13.92 -10.25 10.37
N GLU A 214 14.09 -10.85 11.52
CA GLU A 214 13.02 -11.60 12.19
C GLU A 214 11.76 -10.71 12.35
N GLY A 215 10.59 -11.36 12.45
CA GLY A 215 9.30 -10.66 12.58
C GLY A 215 8.82 -9.92 11.33
N ARG A 216 9.61 -9.83 10.22
CA ARG A 216 9.23 -9.08 9.02
C ARG A 216 7.97 -9.64 8.34
N LYS A 217 7.80 -10.96 8.34
CA LYS A 217 6.67 -11.64 7.68
C LYS A 217 5.32 -11.21 8.29
N GLU A 218 5.25 -11.07 9.60
CA GLU A 218 4.03 -10.73 10.34
C GLU A 218 3.88 -9.22 10.60
N ALA A 219 4.90 -8.41 10.29
CA ALA A 219 5.01 -7.02 10.73
C ALA A 219 3.81 -6.13 10.38
N THR A 220 3.23 -6.27 9.19
CA THR A 220 2.06 -5.48 8.77
C THR A 220 0.85 -5.79 9.63
N ALA A 221 0.50 -7.07 9.74
CA ALA A 221 -0.65 -7.52 10.53
C ALA A 221 -0.44 -7.25 12.03
N ARG A 222 0.78 -7.45 12.53
CA ARG A 222 1.13 -7.21 13.92
C ARG A 222 1.07 -5.72 14.28
N GLY A 223 1.55 -4.84 13.40
CA GLY A 223 1.40 -3.39 13.55
C GLY A 223 -0.07 -2.97 13.58
N LEU A 224 -0.87 -3.51 12.67
CA LEU A 224 -2.32 -3.28 12.64
C LEU A 224 -2.99 -3.75 13.94
N SER A 225 -2.69 -4.94 14.43
CA SER A 225 -3.28 -5.47 15.68
C SER A 225 -2.95 -4.57 16.89
N TYR A 226 -1.77 -3.98 16.96
CA TYR A 226 -1.40 -3.03 18.00
C TYR A 226 -2.20 -1.72 17.94
N THR A 227 -2.50 -1.22 16.74
CA THR A 227 -3.35 -0.02 16.60
C THR A 227 -4.81 -0.33 16.97
N VAL A 228 -5.31 -1.50 16.58
CA VAL A 228 -6.65 -1.97 17.01
C VAL A 228 -6.74 -2.17 18.52
N GLU A 229 -5.71 -2.71 19.17
CA GLU A 229 -5.66 -2.85 20.64
C GLU A 229 -5.86 -1.50 21.35
N VAL A 230 -5.22 -0.42 20.84
CA VAL A 230 -5.38 0.92 21.41
C VAL A 230 -6.77 1.49 21.13
N ALA A 231 -7.29 1.32 19.92
CA ALA A 231 -8.63 1.77 19.55
C ALA A 231 -9.72 1.06 20.36
N ALA A 232 -9.61 -0.27 20.51
CA ALA A 232 -10.54 -1.09 21.30
C ALA A 232 -10.58 -0.64 22.77
N LYS A 233 -9.41 -0.42 23.39
CA LYS A 233 -9.33 0.13 24.76
C LYS A 233 -10.02 1.49 24.88
N LYS A 234 -9.84 2.38 23.90
CA LYS A 234 -10.48 3.70 23.90
C LYS A 234 -11.99 3.63 23.76
N LEU A 235 -12.50 2.67 23.00
CA LEU A 235 -13.94 2.45 22.78
C LEU A 235 -14.56 1.50 23.79
N ASN A 236 -13.82 1.06 24.83
CA ASN A 236 -14.23 0.08 25.83
C ASN A 236 -14.73 -1.24 25.21
N ILE A 237 -14.11 -1.69 24.13
CA ILE A 237 -14.38 -2.98 23.49
C ILE A 237 -13.52 -4.04 24.14
N ASN A 238 -14.18 -5.06 24.73
CA ASN A 238 -13.51 -6.21 25.32
C ASN A 238 -13.13 -7.22 24.23
N PRO A 239 -11.84 -7.53 24.02
CA PRO A 239 -11.40 -8.49 23.00
C PRO A 239 -12.05 -9.88 23.12
N LEU A 240 -12.34 -10.35 24.34
CA LEU A 240 -12.93 -11.68 24.58
C LEU A 240 -14.39 -11.80 24.12
N GLU A 241 -15.05 -10.69 23.88
CA GLU A 241 -16.45 -10.60 23.44
C GLU A 241 -16.55 -10.06 22.01
N ALA A 242 -15.48 -9.42 21.53
CA ALA A 242 -15.46 -8.69 20.29
C ALA A 242 -15.32 -9.60 19.05
N THR A 243 -15.97 -9.19 17.99
CA THR A 243 -16.01 -9.89 16.70
C THR A 243 -15.16 -9.17 15.63
N VAL A 244 -14.54 -9.98 14.78
CA VAL A 244 -13.68 -9.47 13.69
C VAL A 244 -14.12 -10.06 12.34
N VAL A 245 -14.20 -9.20 11.33
CA VAL A 245 -14.42 -9.56 9.93
C VAL A 245 -13.22 -9.11 9.11
N ILE A 246 -12.71 -9.98 8.24
CA ILE A 246 -11.50 -9.71 7.43
C ILE A 246 -11.81 -9.95 5.96
N GLN A 247 -11.76 -8.90 5.15
CA GLN A 247 -11.85 -9.02 3.70
C GLN A 247 -10.45 -9.21 3.10
N GLY A 248 -10.25 -10.35 2.44
CA GLY A 248 -8.94 -10.71 1.90
C GLY A 248 -8.14 -11.61 2.83
N TYR A 249 -8.07 -12.91 2.50
CA TYR A 249 -7.34 -13.92 3.28
C TYR A 249 -5.99 -14.26 2.65
N GLY A 250 -5.25 -13.20 2.22
CA GLY A 250 -3.84 -13.26 1.82
C GLY A 250 -2.90 -13.18 3.03
N ASN A 251 -1.61 -12.83 2.80
CA ASN A 251 -0.63 -12.75 3.89
C ASN A 251 -1.07 -11.82 5.03
N ALA A 252 -1.47 -10.59 4.73
CA ALA A 252 -1.88 -9.64 5.77
C ALA A 252 -3.13 -10.11 6.50
N GLY A 253 -4.17 -10.53 5.77
CA GLY A 253 -5.44 -10.92 6.38
C GLY A 253 -5.36 -12.20 7.19
N SER A 254 -4.71 -13.27 6.71
CA SER A 254 -4.58 -14.53 7.44
C SER A 254 -3.74 -14.38 8.71
N ILE A 255 -2.67 -13.59 8.65
CA ILE A 255 -1.85 -13.30 9.83
C ILE A 255 -2.63 -12.42 10.82
N SER A 256 -3.39 -11.42 10.32
CA SER A 256 -4.26 -10.62 11.19
C SER A 256 -5.30 -11.48 11.91
N ALA A 257 -5.94 -12.41 11.21
CA ALA A 257 -6.90 -13.35 11.81
C ALA A 257 -6.26 -14.16 12.94
N LYS A 258 -5.08 -14.73 12.70
CA LYS A 258 -4.30 -15.46 13.72
C LYS A 258 -4.03 -14.58 14.93
N LEU A 259 -3.49 -13.37 14.73
CA LEU A 259 -3.10 -12.47 15.81
C LEU A 259 -4.31 -11.97 16.63
N PHE A 260 -5.43 -11.66 15.98
CA PHE A 260 -6.66 -11.29 16.68
C PHE A 260 -7.22 -12.45 17.48
N ASN A 261 -7.22 -13.68 16.94
CA ASN A 261 -7.64 -14.86 17.68
C ASN A 261 -6.76 -15.14 18.89
N GLU A 262 -5.44 -14.99 18.78
CA GLU A 262 -4.50 -15.07 19.92
C GLU A 262 -4.76 -14.00 20.99
N GLN A 263 -5.30 -12.85 20.61
CA GLN A 263 -5.70 -11.77 21.53
C GLN A 263 -7.11 -11.96 22.11
N GLY A 264 -7.83 -13.03 21.75
CA GLY A 264 -9.15 -13.39 22.25
C GLY A 264 -10.33 -12.91 21.41
N TYR A 265 -10.08 -12.19 20.29
CA TYR A 265 -11.16 -11.80 19.38
C TYR A 265 -11.73 -13.00 18.63
N LYS A 266 -13.04 -12.99 18.38
CA LYS A 266 -13.74 -13.99 17.59
C LYS A 266 -13.75 -13.61 16.11
N ILE A 267 -13.12 -14.40 15.25
CA ILE A 267 -13.16 -14.20 13.80
C ILE A 267 -14.47 -14.79 13.28
N ILE A 268 -15.40 -13.96 12.81
CA ILE A 268 -16.73 -14.39 12.35
C ILE A 268 -16.90 -14.40 10.84
N GLY A 269 -16.03 -13.71 10.11
CA GLY A 269 -16.10 -13.64 8.64
C GLY A 269 -14.74 -13.41 8.00
N VAL A 270 -14.46 -14.15 6.93
CA VAL A 270 -13.25 -13.95 6.11
C VAL A 270 -13.59 -14.15 4.65
N SER A 271 -12.85 -13.50 3.72
CA SER A 271 -13.07 -13.72 2.28
C SER A 271 -11.79 -13.68 1.46
N ASP A 272 -11.88 -14.19 0.24
CA ASP A 272 -10.88 -14.00 -0.82
C ASP A 272 -11.57 -13.58 -2.15
N SER A 273 -10.83 -13.62 -3.26
CA SER A 273 -11.35 -13.20 -4.56
C SER A 273 -12.53 -14.04 -5.08
N LYS A 274 -12.76 -15.24 -4.54
CA LYS A 274 -13.83 -16.16 -4.95
C LYS A 274 -15.06 -16.09 -4.06
N GLY A 275 -15.01 -15.35 -2.95
CA GLY A 275 -16.10 -15.20 -1.98
C GLY A 275 -15.62 -15.42 -0.56
N GLY A 276 -16.56 -15.46 0.40
CA GLY A 276 -16.27 -15.55 1.80
C GLY A 276 -16.89 -16.73 2.52
N ALA A 277 -16.44 -16.90 3.76
CA ALA A 277 -16.95 -17.82 4.76
C ALA A 277 -17.41 -17.01 5.98
N TYR A 278 -18.63 -17.26 6.46
CA TYR A 278 -19.22 -16.59 7.62
C TYR A 278 -19.71 -17.61 8.63
N ASN A 279 -19.33 -17.41 9.89
CA ASN A 279 -19.85 -18.19 11.03
C ASN A 279 -19.92 -17.31 12.27
N PRO A 280 -21.11 -16.94 12.77
CA PRO A 280 -21.27 -16.11 13.96
C PRO A 280 -20.75 -16.76 15.25
N GLN A 281 -20.58 -18.09 15.26
CA GLN A 281 -20.00 -18.82 16.39
C GLN A 281 -18.46 -18.76 16.40
N GLY A 282 -17.84 -18.32 15.30
CA GLY A 282 -16.40 -18.19 15.14
C GLY A 282 -15.83 -19.15 14.09
N ILE A 283 -14.74 -18.70 13.47
CA ILE A 283 -13.93 -19.44 12.51
C ILE A 283 -12.54 -19.58 13.07
N ASP A 284 -11.99 -20.79 13.15
CA ASP A 284 -10.59 -21.01 13.50
C ASP A 284 -9.67 -20.55 12.36
N PRO A 285 -8.78 -19.57 12.61
CA PRO A 285 -7.92 -19.01 11.56
C PRO A 285 -6.94 -20.01 10.96
N LEU A 286 -6.51 -21.02 11.72
CA LEU A 286 -5.54 -22.01 11.24
C LEU A 286 -6.25 -23.08 10.40
N GLU A 287 -7.43 -23.52 10.81
CA GLU A 287 -8.22 -24.49 10.03
C GLU A 287 -8.63 -23.95 8.66
N ILE A 288 -9.12 -22.69 8.61
CA ILE A 288 -9.51 -22.10 7.33
C ILE A 288 -8.30 -21.75 6.46
N LEU A 289 -7.14 -21.46 7.04
CA LEU A 289 -5.89 -21.27 6.30
C LEU A 289 -5.41 -22.59 5.67
N ASP A 290 -5.48 -23.70 6.42
CA ASP A 290 -5.17 -25.03 5.90
C ASP A 290 -6.12 -25.43 4.76
N TYR A 291 -7.43 -25.20 4.96
CA TYR A 291 -8.43 -25.41 3.91
C TYR A 291 -8.11 -24.60 2.65
N LYS A 292 -7.82 -23.29 2.79
CA LYS A 292 -7.45 -22.44 1.67
C LYS A 292 -6.17 -22.92 0.97
N THR A 293 -5.20 -23.40 1.71
CA THR A 293 -3.94 -23.92 1.14
C THR A 293 -4.22 -25.13 0.23
N LYS A 294 -5.17 -25.97 0.60
CA LYS A 294 -5.56 -27.17 -0.15
C LYS A 294 -6.48 -26.88 -1.35
N THR A 295 -7.37 -25.88 -1.22
CA THR A 295 -8.43 -25.59 -2.22
C THR A 295 -8.18 -24.31 -3.01
N SER A 296 -7.17 -23.51 -2.64
CA SER A 296 -6.88 -22.19 -3.20
C SER A 296 -8.00 -21.14 -2.98
N THR A 297 -8.89 -21.37 -2.00
CA THR A 297 -9.96 -20.42 -1.64
C THR A 297 -10.52 -20.69 -0.25
N VAL A 298 -11.09 -19.67 0.41
CA VAL A 298 -11.86 -19.83 1.65
C VAL A 298 -13.32 -20.18 1.39
N LYS A 299 -13.80 -19.98 0.16
CA LYS A 299 -15.18 -20.31 -0.25
C LYS A 299 -15.43 -21.81 -0.11
N GLY A 300 -16.56 -22.15 0.54
CA GLY A 300 -16.94 -23.54 0.75
C GLY A 300 -16.27 -24.20 1.96
N PHE A 301 -15.68 -23.44 2.86
CA PHE A 301 -15.16 -23.96 4.14
C PHE A 301 -16.32 -24.65 4.91
N PRO A 302 -16.16 -25.94 5.30
CA PRO A 302 -17.29 -26.76 5.79
C PRO A 302 -17.93 -26.26 7.09
N LYS A 303 -17.20 -25.46 7.89
CA LYS A 303 -17.68 -24.95 9.18
C LYS A 303 -18.24 -23.52 9.09
N ALA A 304 -18.57 -23.04 7.90
CA ALA A 304 -19.07 -21.68 7.68
C ALA A 304 -20.03 -21.64 6.49
N GLU A 305 -20.95 -20.68 6.54
CA GLU A 305 -21.84 -20.38 5.43
C GLU A 305 -21.12 -19.54 4.37
N PHE A 306 -21.55 -19.67 3.11
CA PHE A 306 -21.06 -18.82 2.03
C PHE A 306 -21.58 -17.40 2.20
N ILE A 307 -20.70 -16.42 2.00
CA ILE A 307 -21.06 -15.01 1.93
C ILE A 307 -20.37 -14.33 0.75
N SER A 308 -21.02 -13.35 0.13
CA SER A 308 -20.40 -12.55 -0.92
C SER A 308 -19.39 -11.54 -0.32
N ASN A 309 -18.41 -11.08 -1.11
CA ASN A 309 -17.50 -10.04 -0.66
C ASN A 309 -18.20 -8.72 -0.28
N LYS A 310 -19.32 -8.41 -0.98
CA LYS A 310 -20.13 -7.24 -0.69
C LYS A 310 -20.82 -7.38 0.68
N ASP A 311 -21.53 -8.48 0.89
CA ASP A 311 -22.29 -8.69 2.13
C ASP A 311 -21.37 -8.86 3.32
N LEU A 312 -20.16 -9.41 3.12
CA LEU A 312 -19.16 -9.54 4.17
C LEU A 312 -18.73 -8.19 4.75
N LEU A 313 -18.57 -7.16 3.93
CA LEU A 313 -18.24 -5.81 4.40
C LEU A 313 -19.37 -5.18 5.25
N GLU A 314 -20.62 -5.61 5.06
CA GLU A 314 -21.81 -5.08 5.70
C GLU A 314 -22.22 -5.89 6.96
N ILE A 315 -21.45 -6.93 7.35
CA ILE A 315 -21.69 -7.69 8.59
C ILE A 315 -21.53 -6.77 9.80
N GLU A 316 -22.43 -6.92 10.77
CA GLU A 316 -22.26 -6.31 12.08
C GLU A 316 -21.08 -6.95 12.82
N CYS A 317 -20.09 -6.13 13.17
CA CYS A 317 -18.89 -6.57 13.86
C CYS A 317 -18.24 -5.42 14.65
N ASP A 318 -17.35 -5.75 15.56
CA ASP A 318 -16.58 -4.74 16.29
C ASP A 318 -15.42 -4.22 15.46
N VAL A 319 -14.75 -5.09 14.71
CA VAL A 319 -13.59 -4.71 13.88
C VAL A 319 -13.75 -5.28 12.47
N LEU A 320 -13.70 -4.40 11.47
CA LEU A 320 -13.61 -4.73 10.05
C LEU A 320 -12.18 -4.45 9.55
N VAL A 321 -11.58 -5.45 8.89
CA VAL A 321 -10.22 -5.35 8.34
C VAL A 321 -10.26 -5.52 6.83
N PRO A 322 -10.29 -4.44 6.05
CA PRO A 322 -10.05 -4.51 4.60
C PRO A 322 -8.57 -4.83 4.33
N ALA A 323 -8.31 -6.04 3.81
CA ALA A 323 -6.95 -6.55 3.57
C ALA A 323 -6.75 -7.08 2.13
N ALA A 324 -7.59 -6.66 1.18
CA ALA A 324 -7.55 -7.13 -0.21
C ALA A 324 -7.18 -6.02 -1.19
N LEU A 325 -8.16 -5.28 -1.69
CA LEU A 325 -8.04 -4.33 -2.79
C LEU A 325 -8.34 -2.90 -2.34
N GLU A 326 -7.93 -1.95 -3.15
CA GLU A 326 -8.33 -0.55 -3.07
C GLU A 326 -9.82 -0.35 -3.45
N GLY A 327 -10.44 0.72 -2.95
CA GLY A 327 -11.78 1.15 -3.34
C GLY A 327 -12.90 0.14 -3.04
N VAL A 328 -12.78 -0.70 -2.01
CA VAL A 328 -13.82 -1.67 -1.64
C VAL A 328 -14.91 -1.07 -0.75
N ILE A 329 -14.60 0.00 -0.04
CA ILE A 329 -15.56 0.80 0.73
C ILE A 329 -15.71 2.14 0.00
N THR A 330 -16.91 2.35 -0.54
CA THR A 330 -17.26 3.50 -1.38
C THR A 330 -18.51 4.18 -0.83
N GLU A 331 -18.88 5.31 -1.40
CA GLU A 331 -20.12 6.03 -1.09
C GLU A 331 -21.38 5.15 -1.26
N LYS A 332 -21.28 4.10 -2.11
CA LYS A 332 -22.40 3.18 -2.38
C LYS A 332 -22.69 2.22 -1.23
N ASN A 333 -21.67 1.84 -0.44
CA ASN A 333 -21.80 0.86 0.65
C ASN A 333 -21.44 1.42 2.03
N ALA A 334 -20.83 2.61 2.12
CA ALA A 334 -20.42 3.20 3.39
C ALA A 334 -21.58 3.35 4.40
N ASN A 335 -22.79 3.62 3.92
CA ASN A 335 -23.98 3.70 4.77
C ASN A 335 -24.41 2.35 5.35
N ASN A 336 -24.02 1.24 4.74
CA ASN A 336 -24.38 -0.12 5.18
C ASN A 336 -23.33 -0.75 6.11
N ILE A 337 -22.15 -0.18 6.19
CA ILE A 337 -21.09 -0.67 7.09
C ILE A 337 -21.55 -0.56 8.54
N LYS A 338 -21.47 -1.66 9.29
CA LYS A 338 -21.92 -1.75 10.70
C LYS A 338 -20.77 -1.93 11.69
N ALA A 339 -19.55 -1.95 11.20
CA ALA A 339 -18.37 -2.08 12.04
C ALA A 339 -18.18 -0.85 12.95
N LYS A 340 -17.75 -1.08 14.20
CA LYS A 340 -17.37 -0.01 15.13
C LYS A 340 -15.97 0.56 14.81
N ILE A 341 -15.04 -0.32 14.44
CA ILE A 341 -13.67 0.01 14.04
C ILE A 341 -13.45 -0.52 12.63
N ILE A 342 -12.88 0.31 11.75
CA ILE A 342 -12.30 -0.13 10.48
C ILE A 342 -10.78 0.06 10.57
N ALA A 343 -10.01 -1.02 10.36
CA ALA A 343 -8.55 -0.99 10.38
C ALA A 343 -8.00 -1.43 9.00
N GLU A 344 -7.43 -0.50 8.27
CA GLU A 344 -7.06 -0.70 6.88
C GLU A 344 -5.71 -1.41 6.72
N ALA A 345 -5.75 -2.71 6.45
CA ALA A 345 -4.55 -3.49 6.11
C ALA A 345 -4.12 -3.31 4.65
N ALA A 346 -5.06 -3.14 3.72
CA ALA A 346 -4.81 -2.77 2.33
C ALA A 346 -4.44 -1.29 2.19
N ASN A 347 -3.91 -0.87 1.05
CA ASN A 347 -3.73 0.55 0.73
C ASN A 347 -4.98 1.08 0.03
N GLY A 348 -5.48 2.24 0.45
CA GLY A 348 -6.61 2.92 -0.14
C GLY A 348 -7.92 2.11 -0.25
N PRO A 349 -8.30 1.27 0.73
CA PRO A 349 -9.51 0.47 0.61
C PRO A 349 -10.80 1.29 0.72
N THR A 350 -10.72 2.48 1.30
CA THR A 350 -11.87 3.40 1.50
C THR A 350 -11.69 4.64 0.64
N THR A 351 -12.72 5.01 -0.14
CA THR A 351 -12.72 6.24 -0.94
C THR A 351 -12.87 7.48 -0.05
N PRO A 352 -12.41 8.67 -0.50
CA PRO A 352 -12.56 9.91 0.28
C PRO A 352 -14.00 10.24 0.65
N GLY A 353 -14.96 10.04 -0.25
CA GLY A 353 -16.37 10.30 0.05
C GLY A 353 -16.95 9.28 1.02
N ALA A 354 -16.50 8.01 0.99
CA ALA A 354 -16.89 7.02 1.99
C ALA A 354 -16.32 7.35 3.38
N ASP A 355 -15.10 7.86 3.46
CA ASP A 355 -14.49 8.30 4.72
C ASP A 355 -15.35 9.37 5.43
N GLU A 356 -15.83 10.35 4.68
CA GLU A 356 -16.70 11.41 5.23
C GLU A 356 -18.00 10.84 5.80
N ILE A 357 -18.65 9.93 5.05
CA ILE A 357 -19.88 9.24 5.50
C ILE A 357 -19.60 8.44 6.79
N LEU A 358 -18.52 7.66 6.82
CA LEU A 358 -18.15 6.83 7.98
C LEU A 358 -17.83 7.70 9.21
N TYR A 359 -17.14 8.82 9.02
CA TYR A 359 -16.83 9.76 10.09
C TYR A 359 -18.10 10.36 10.70
N GLN A 360 -19.03 10.83 9.85
CA GLN A 360 -20.32 11.38 10.30
C GLN A 360 -21.17 10.35 11.06
N ARG A 361 -21.03 9.06 10.72
CA ARG A 361 -21.69 7.94 11.40
C ARG A 361 -20.98 7.50 12.69
N GLY A 362 -19.83 8.10 13.03
CA GLY A 362 -19.07 7.78 14.23
C GLY A 362 -18.28 6.47 14.14
N VAL A 363 -18.05 5.94 12.95
CA VAL A 363 -17.18 4.75 12.75
C VAL A 363 -15.72 5.14 13.00
N PHE A 364 -15.05 4.36 13.85
CA PHE A 364 -13.65 4.64 14.19
C PHE A 364 -12.71 4.10 13.13
N MET A 365 -12.20 4.98 12.27
CA MET A 365 -11.26 4.61 11.21
C MET A 365 -9.81 4.62 11.69
N ILE A 366 -9.05 3.55 11.40
CA ILE A 366 -7.59 3.51 11.49
C ILE A 366 -7.06 3.48 10.04
N PRO A 367 -6.57 4.60 9.51
CA PRO A 367 -6.24 4.75 8.10
C PRO A 367 -5.00 3.92 7.72
N ASP A 368 -4.93 3.54 6.46
CA ASP A 368 -3.91 2.66 5.87
C ASP A 368 -2.47 3.13 6.12
N ILE A 369 -2.17 4.43 5.95
CA ILE A 369 -0.82 4.97 6.15
C ILE A 369 -0.31 4.77 7.60
N LEU A 370 -1.21 4.53 8.54
CA LEU A 370 -0.91 4.22 9.94
C LEU A 370 -1.08 2.72 10.22
N ALA A 371 -2.24 2.14 9.91
CA ALA A 371 -2.59 0.77 10.27
C ALA A 371 -1.60 -0.26 9.70
N ASN A 372 -1.23 -0.11 8.42
CA ASN A 372 -0.33 -1.06 7.76
C ASN A 372 1.16 -0.64 7.78
N ALA A 373 1.53 0.40 8.54
CA ALA A 373 2.90 0.89 8.64
C ALA A 373 3.87 -0.06 9.37
N GLY A 374 3.36 -1.13 9.99
CA GLY A 374 4.20 -2.13 10.66
C GLY A 374 5.27 -2.74 9.75
N GLY A 375 4.91 -3.00 8.48
CA GLY A 375 5.86 -3.55 7.49
C GLY A 375 7.05 -2.65 7.23
N VAL A 376 6.85 -1.35 7.00
CA VAL A 376 7.95 -0.40 6.80
C VAL A 376 8.72 -0.12 8.09
N THR A 377 8.05 -0.19 9.24
CA THR A 377 8.72 -0.04 10.55
C THR A 377 9.70 -1.19 10.81
N VAL A 378 9.34 -2.44 10.53
CA VAL A 378 10.31 -3.56 10.64
C VAL A 378 11.36 -3.50 9.54
N SER A 379 11.05 -2.99 8.35
CA SER A 379 12.08 -2.69 7.35
C SER A 379 13.10 -1.66 7.85
N TYR A 380 12.66 -0.67 8.63
CA TYR A 380 13.57 0.26 9.32
C TYR A 380 14.47 -0.47 10.33
N PHE A 381 13.93 -1.41 11.09
CA PHE A 381 14.76 -2.21 12.01
C PHE A 381 15.76 -3.08 11.25
N GLU A 382 15.37 -3.71 10.14
CA GLU A 382 16.28 -4.46 9.29
C GLU A 382 17.45 -3.60 8.78
N TRP A 383 17.13 -2.37 8.34
CA TRP A 383 18.14 -1.41 7.92
C TRP A 383 19.10 -1.03 9.04
N ILE A 384 18.62 -0.74 10.27
CA ILE A 384 19.47 -0.47 11.43
C ILE A 384 20.36 -1.68 11.72
N GLN A 385 19.81 -2.87 11.78
CA GLN A 385 20.54 -4.11 12.04
C GLN A 385 21.64 -4.32 11.00
N GLY A 386 21.33 -4.06 9.73
CA GLY A 386 22.30 -4.14 8.64
C GLY A 386 23.40 -3.09 8.69
N LEU A 387 23.08 -1.85 9.14
CA LEU A 387 24.09 -0.77 9.32
C LEU A 387 25.10 -1.10 10.42
N TYR A 388 24.65 -1.73 11.51
CA TYR A 388 25.50 -2.01 12.67
C TYR A 388 26.05 -3.44 12.68
N GLY A 389 25.57 -4.33 11.77
CA GLY A 389 25.94 -5.74 11.78
C GLY A 389 25.51 -6.49 13.04
N TYR A 390 24.46 -6.01 13.73
CA TYR A 390 23.94 -6.57 14.97
C TYR A 390 22.47 -6.87 14.85
N PHE A 391 22.12 -8.15 14.82
CA PHE A 391 20.77 -8.63 14.52
C PHE A 391 19.99 -8.94 15.78
N TRP A 392 18.66 -8.68 15.74
CA TRP A 392 17.76 -8.81 16.87
C TRP A 392 16.90 -10.06 16.72
N ASP A 393 16.56 -10.65 17.86
CA ASP A 393 15.53 -11.68 17.94
C ASP A 393 14.12 -11.10 17.66
N GLU A 394 13.17 -11.98 17.35
CA GLU A 394 11.81 -11.61 17.00
C GLU A 394 11.10 -10.87 18.15
N GLU A 395 11.32 -11.27 19.40
CA GLU A 395 10.71 -10.64 20.57
C GLU A 395 11.11 -9.16 20.67
N ARG A 396 12.40 -8.87 20.50
CA ARG A 396 12.92 -7.50 20.49
C ARG A 396 12.36 -6.68 19.33
N VAL A 397 12.26 -7.25 18.13
CA VAL A 397 11.63 -6.62 16.97
C VAL A 397 10.17 -6.27 17.29
N ASN A 398 9.39 -7.23 17.77
CA ASN A 398 7.96 -7.07 18.07
C ASN A 398 7.72 -6.05 19.18
N ARG A 399 8.52 -6.07 20.25
CA ARG A 399 8.44 -5.08 21.34
C ARG A 399 8.71 -3.65 20.85
N ARG A 400 9.71 -3.46 19.99
CA ARG A 400 10.02 -2.16 19.40
C ARG A 400 8.95 -1.72 18.40
N LEU A 401 8.42 -2.65 17.61
CA LEU A 401 7.30 -2.40 16.70
C LEU A 401 6.09 -1.89 17.47
N LYS A 402 5.68 -2.59 18.55
CA LYS A 402 4.55 -2.16 19.40
C LYS A 402 4.75 -0.74 19.90
N LYS A 403 5.95 -0.43 20.42
CA LYS A 403 6.26 0.90 20.95
C LYS A 403 6.07 2.01 19.90
N LEU A 404 6.57 1.80 18.67
CA LEU A 404 6.46 2.81 17.60
C LEU A 404 5.02 2.93 17.08
N MET A 405 4.33 1.82 16.82
CA MET A 405 2.97 1.82 16.30
C MET A 405 1.99 2.48 17.29
N VAL A 406 2.08 2.13 18.57
CA VAL A 406 1.23 2.73 19.62
C VAL A 406 1.53 4.23 19.79
N LYS A 407 2.81 4.63 19.74
CA LYS A 407 3.17 6.05 19.78
C LYS A 407 2.57 6.80 18.57
N ALA A 408 2.79 6.31 17.36
CA ALA A 408 2.28 6.94 16.14
C ALA A 408 0.74 7.08 16.17
N PHE A 409 0.04 6.01 16.58
CA PHE A 409 -1.41 6.03 16.73
C PHE A 409 -1.88 7.10 17.73
N ASN A 410 -1.26 7.18 18.91
CA ASN A 410 -1.64 8.15 19.94
C ASN A 410 -1.40 9.60 19.48
N GLU A 411 -0.32 9.89 18.73
CA GLU A 411 -0.08 11.24 18.18
C GLU A 411 -1.15 11.63 17.15
N VAL A 412 -1.50 10.72 16.23
CA VAL A 412 -2.59 10.95 15.27
C VAL A 412 -3.92 11.17 15.99
N LEU A 413 -4.24 10.34 16.97
CA LEU A 413 -5.48 10.44 17.72
C LEU A 413 -5.58 11.73 18.53
N LYS A 414 -4.49 12.16 19.16
CA LYS A 414 -4.42 13.43 19.89
C LYS A 414 -4.69 14.62 18.94
N LEU A 415 -4.12 14.56 17.74
CA LEU A 415 -4.35 15.59 16.73
C LEU A 415 -5.81 15.59 16.25
N ALA A 416 -6.37 14.41 15.93
CA ALA A 416 -7.77 14.27 15.50
C ALA A 416 -8.75 14.86 16.52
N GLN A 417 -8.50 14.61 17.81
CA GLN A 417 -9.33 15.14 18.90
C GLN A 417 -9.19 16.65 19.10
N LYS A 418 -7.96 17.15 19.04
CA LYS A 418 -7.68 18.58 19.19
C LYS A 418 -8.32 19.39 18.09
N GLU A 419 -8.17 18.96 16.85
CA GLU A 419 -8.66 19.68 15.67
C GLU A 419 -10.10 19.30 15.28
N LYS A 420 -10.70 18.29 15.95
CA LYS A 420 -12.06 17.76 15.67
C LYS A 420 -12.24 17.31 14.22
N ILE A 421 -11.29 16.56 13.72
CA ILE A 421 -11.23 16.00 12.37
C ILE A 421 -11.16 14.47 12.41
N ASP A 422 -11.41 13.84 11.25
CA ASP A 422 -11.28 12.40 11.11
C ASP A 422 -9.81 11.94 11.25
N ASN A 423 -9.62 10.66 11.59
CA ASN A 423 -8.29 10.10 11.84
C ASN A 423 -7.40 10.04 10.60
N ARG A 424 -7.96 9.89 9.39
CA ARG A 424 -7.17 9.91 8.14
C ARG A 424 -6.63 11.31 7.87
N THR A 425 -7.47 12.32 7.93
CA THR A 425 -7.04 13.72 7.79
C THR A 425 -5.99 14.06 8.84
N ALA A 426 -6.19 13.64 10.10
CA ALA A 426 -5.20 13.85 11.16
C ALA A 426 -3.87 13.14 10.88
N ALA A 427 -3.89 11.90 10.36
CA ALA A 427 -2.69 11.18 10.00
C ALA A 427 -1.90 11.86 8.87
N TYR A 428 -2.60 12.38 7.85
CA TYR A 428 -1.97 13.17 6.78
C TYR A 428 -1.37 14.47 7.31
N ILE A 429 -2.12 15.25 8.10
CA ILE A 429 -1.62 16.50 8.70
C ILE A 429 -0.38 16.22 9.55
N TYR A 430 -0.44 15.20 10.40
CA TYR A 430 0.72 14.82 11.22
C TYR A 430 1.92 14.42 10.36
N ALA A 431 1.72 13.60 9.33
CA ALA A 431 2.80 13.18 8.43
C ALA A 431 3.40 14.37 7.65
N VAL A 432 2.56 15.20 7.05
CA VAL A 432 2.97 16.39 6.26
C VAL A 432 3.70 17.39 7.15
N SER A 433 3.23 17.63 8.39
CA SER A 433 3.92 18.54 9.32
C SER A 433 5.34 18.08 9.63
N GLN A 434 5.53 16.77 9.88
CA GLN A 434 6.86 16.20 10.15
C GLN A 434 7.84 16.36 8.98
N VAL A 435 7.34 16.24 7.73
CA VAL A 435 8.16 16.45 6.52
C VAL A 435 8.43 17.94 6.33
N ALA A 436 7.42 18.79 6.46
CA ALA A 436 7.54 20.24 6.33
C ALA A 436 8.51 20.84 7.33
N GLU A 437 8.49 20.41 8.59
CA GLU A 437 9.45 20.84 9.61
C GLU A 437 10.88 20.44 9.25
N ALA A 438 11.09 19.22 8.74
CA ALA A 438 12.39 18.78 8.28
C ALA A 438 12.88 19.59 7.06
N MET A 439 11.99 19.94 6.13
CA MET A 439 12.30 20.81 4.98
C MET A 439 12.67 22.22 5.43
N LYS A 440 11.90 22.81 6.37
CA LYS A 440 12.22 24.13 6.95
C LYS A 440 13.60 24.15 7.61
N ALA A 441 13.90 23.11 8.40
CA ALA A 441 15.18 23.00 9.09
C ALA A 441 16.38 22.84 8.13
N ARG A 442 16.18 22.26 6.95
CA ARG A 442 17.22 22.11 5.92
C ARG A 442 17.38 23.35 5.03
N GLY A 443 16.31 24.13 4.86
CA GLY A 443 16.26 25.21 3.89
C GLY A 443 16.14 24.70 2.44
N ILE A 444 16.22 25.65 1.50
CA ILE A 444 16.23 25.36 0.04
C ILE A 444 17.68 25.51 -0.44
N TRP A 445 18.15 24.49 -1.17
CA TRP A 445 19.50 24.47 -1.75
C TRP A 445 19.43 24.57 -3.28
N PRO A 446 20.32 25.29 -3.91
CA PRO A 446 21.05 26.51 -3.50
C PRO A 446 20.10 27.68 -3.43
#